data_26d490edaa0ca6d3cf90c6dbf75e646f
#
_entry.id   26d490edaa0ca6d3cf90c6dbf75e646f
#
_cell.length_a   1.000
_cell.length_b   1.000
_cell.length_c   1.000
_cell.angle_alpha   90.00
_cell.angle_beta   90.00
_cell.angle_gamma   90.00
#
_symmetry.space_group_name_H-M   'P 1'
#
loop_
_entity.id
_entity.type
_entity.pdbx_description
1 polymer ?
#
loop_
_entity_poly.entity_id
_entity_poly.type
_entity_poly.pdbx_seq_one_letter_code
_entity_poly.pdbx_strand_id
1 'polypeptide(L)'
;MSVEILDLAALALTAVFFALLYYLHKKKQVDFGVRTILAVGLGLIVGLVFKGHHTYVAAVGTIYAHVVSAVVIPLLIFSIISSITNLGNSVRLKNIGLKTVFFLVLNTFFASLITLLAGVVTNVGHGVKYELATDYTAKEVPTFVDTVISLFPQNLASHWANGEVVPIVVFCILVAISYNKIAAKKPEEVAPFKKFIAVSYTHLTLPPIRL
;
A
#
# COMPACT_ATOMS: atom_id res chain seq x y z
N MET A 1 18.27 19.48 -28.00
CA MET A 1 19.63 19.26 -27.45
C MET A 1 19.82 19.80 -26.03
N SER A 2 19.37 21.01 -25.70
CA SER A 2 19.46 21.57 -24.33
C SER A 2 18.54 20.88 -23.31
N VAL A 3 17.35 20.42 -23.70
CA VAL A 3 16.37 19.74 -22.83
C VAL A 3 16.90 18.38 -22.38
N GLU A 4 17.45 17.59 -23.28
CA GLU A 4 18.02 16.26 -22.96
C GLU A 4 19.22 16.36 -22.03
N ILE A 5 20.03 17.41 -22.14
CA ILE A 5 21.20 17.63 -21.28
C ILE A 5 20.74 17.89 -19.82
N LEU A 6 19.67 18.68 -19.63
CA LEU A 6 19.12 18.97 -18.32
C LEU A 6 18.49 17.73 -17.67
N ASP A 7 17.77 16.92 -18.45
CA ASP A 7 17.21 15.64 -17.97
C ASP A 7 18.33 14.65 -17.57
N LEU A 8 19.42 14.62 -18.34
CA LEU A 8 20.57 13.79 -18.02
C LEU A 8 21.32 14.30 -16.77
N ALA A 9 21.42 15.61 -16.61
CA ALA A 9 22.02 16.23 -15.42
C ALA A 9 21.19 15.93 -14.15
N ALA A 10 19.84 15.97 -14.25
CA ALA A 10 18.95 15.59 -13.18
C ALA A 10 19.13 14.11 -12.78
N LEU A 11 19.27 13.22 -13.78
CA LEU A 11 19.54 11.79 -13.53
C LEU A 11 20.91 11.58 -12.86
N ALA A 12 21.96 12.25 -13.34
CA ALA A 12 23.31 12.17 -12.77
C ALA A 12 23.33 12.66 -11.31
N LEU A 13 22.68 13.79 -11.01
CA LEU A 13 22.57 14.30 -9.65
C LEU A 13 21.79 13.32 -8.73
N THR A 14 20.73 12.75 -9.24
CA THR A 14 19.96 11.75 -8.51
C THR A 14 20.80 10.50 -8.22
N ALA A 15 21.60 10.04 -9.17
CA ALA A 15 22.53 8.92 -8.96
C ALA A 15 23.58 9.24 -7.87
N VAL A 16 24.11 10.46 -7.83
CA VAL A 16 25.02 10.92 -6.77
C VAL A 16 24.33 10.89 -5.41
N PHE A 17 23.08 11.31 -5.32
CA PHE A 17 22.30 11.25 -4.07
C PHE A 17 22.03 9.81 -3.62
N PHE A 18 21.76 8.90 -4.54
CA PHE A 18 21.65 7.47 -4.21
C PHE A 18 22.99 6.91 -3.69
N ALA A 19 24.11 7.28 -4.31
CA ALA A 19 25.44 6.88 -3.85
C ALA A 19 25.73 7.44 -2.43
N LEU A 20 25.33 8.66 -2.16
CA LEU A 20 25.43 9.29 -0.82
C LEU A 20 24.60 8.53 0.22
N LEU A 21 23.35 8.20 -0.10
CA LEU A 21 22.47 7.43 0.80
C LEU A 21 23.01 6.02 1.04
N TYR A 22 23.58 5.39 0.02
CA TYR A 22 24.25 4.10 0.15
C TYR A 22 25.50 4.18 1.05
N TYR A 23 26.31 5.23 0.90
CA TYR A 23 27.46 5.49 1.77
C TYR A 23 27.04 5.70 3.22
N LEU A 24 25.98 6.47 3.47
CA LEU A 24 25.43 6.69 4.80
C LEU A 24 24.92 5.38 5.43
N HIS A 25 24.37 4.49 4.61
CA HIS A 25 23.97 3.16 5.07
C HIS A 25 25.17 2.32 5.49
N LYS A 26 26.17 2.20 4.61
CA LYS A 26 27.26 1.24 4.78
C LYS A 26 28.29 1.70 5.82
N LYS A 27 28.65 2.98 5.88
CA LYS A 27 29.68 3.49 6.78
C LYS A 27 29.16 4.05 8.08
N LYS A 28 28.02 4.75 8.09
CA LYS A 28 27.49 5.42 9.27
C LYS A 28 26.33 4.70 9.94
N GLN A 29 25.86 3.59 9.37
CA GLN A 29 24.73 2.79 9.89
C GLN A 29 23.52 3.66 10.28
N VAL A 30 23.28 4.73 9.53
CA VAL A 30 22.17 5.64 9.76
C VAL A 30 20.85 4.88 9.65
N ASP A 31 19.97 5.10 10.61
CA ASP A 31 18.67 4.45 10.69
C ASP A 31 17.85 4.58 9.39
N PHE A 32 17.05 3.56 9.09
CA PHE A 32 16.25 3.51 7.86
C PHE A 32 15.30 4.71 7.75
N GLY A 33 14.65 5.10 8.86
CA GLY A 33 13.72 6.22 8.90
C GLY A 33 14.38 7.54 8.52
N VAL A 34 15.56 7.83 9.09
CA VAL A 34 16.32 9.05 8.79
C VAL A 34 16.75 9.07 7.32
N ARG A 35 17.22 7.95 6.77
CA ARG A 35 17.59 7.86 5.35
C ARG A 35 16.41 8.09 4.41
N THR A 36 15.23 7.60 4.79
CA THR A 36 14.01 7.81 4.00
C THR A 36 13.62 9.29 3.98
N ILE A 37 13.67 9.97 5.12
CA ILE A 37 13.39 11.42 5.18
C ILE A 37 14.41 12.21 4.37
N LEU A 38 15.70 11.86 4.48
CA LEU A 38 16.76 12.48 3.67
C LEU A 38 16.52 12.26 2.17
N ALA A 39 16.14 11.03 1.77
CA ALA A 39 15.84 10.71 0.37
C ALA A 39 14.69 11.56 -0.19
N VAL A 40 13.62 11.75 0.60
CA VAL A 40 12.49 12.62 0.22
C VAL A 40 12.95 14.07 0.08
N GLY A 41 13.74 14.59 1.03
CA GLY A 41 14.29 15.95 0.96
C GLY A 41 15.19 16.16 -0.26
N LEU A 42 16.08 15.21 -0.55
CA LEU A 42 16.96 15.28 -1.72
C LEU A 42 16.15 15.18 -3.04
N GLY A 43 15.13 14.33 -3.09
CA GLY A 43 14.21 14.25 -4.23
C GLY A 43 13.46 15.56 -4.47
N LEU A 44 13.00 16.22 -3.40
CA LEU A 44 12.35 17.53 -3.48
C LEU A 44 13.30 18.58 -4.08
N ILE A 45 14.58 18.59 -3.66
CA ILE A 45 15.59 19.52 -4.20
C ILE A 45 15.77 19.27 -5.72
N VAL A 46 15.90 18.03 -6.16
CA VAL A 46 16.01 17.71 -7.60
C VAL A 46 14.77 18.22 -8.35
N GLY A 47 13.57 17.98 -7.83
CA GLY A 47 12.32 18.42 -8.46
C GLY A 47 12.18 19.95 -8.55
N LEU A 48 12.68 20.69 -7.55
CA LEU A 48 12.65 22.16 -7.55
C LEU A 48 13.71 22.78 -8.47
N VAL A 49 14.91 22.18 -8.50
CA VAL A 49 16.04 22.68 -9.30
C VAL A 49 15.81 22.40 -10.80
N PHE A 50 15.33 21.21 -11.12
CA PHE A 50 15.12 20.78 -12.52
C PHE A 50 13.63 20.80 -12.89
N LYS A 51 12.93 21.89 -12.63
CA LYS A 51 11.50 22.03 -12.98
C LYS A 51 11.27 21.72 -14.48
N GLY A 52 10.43 20.70 -14.74
CA GLY A 52 10.10 20.26 -16.11
C GLY A 52 11.14 19.38 -16.80
N HIS A 53 12.32 19.15 -16.19
CA HIS A 53 13.42 18.35 -16.75
C HIS A 53 13.77 17.18 -15.84
N HIS A 54 12.82 16.24 -15.67
CA HIS A 54 12.97 15.09 -14.78
C HIS A 54 12.47 13.78 -15.41
N THR A 55 12.34 13.74 -16.73
CA THR A 55 11.74 12.63 -17.48
C THR A 55 12.39 11.28 -17.15
N TYR A 56 13.72 11.22 -17.17
CA TYR A 56 14.44 9.97 -16.88
C TYR A 56 14.37 9.58 -15.41
N VAL A 57 14.41 10.55 -14.48
CA VAL A 57 14.26 10.29 -13.05
C VAL A 57 12.85 9.78 -12.75
N ALA A 58 11.83 10.41 -13.34
CA ALA A 58 10.44 9.97 -13.24
C ALA A 58 10.23 8.56 -13.80
N ALA A 59 10.85 8.22 -14.92
CA ALA A 59 10.79 6.88 -15.51
C ALA A 59 11.30 5.80 -14.55
N VAL A 60 12.45 6.03 -13.91
CA VAL A 60 13.00 5.11 -12.89
C VAL A 60 12.06 4.97 -11.70
N GLY A 61 11.51 6.09 -11.20
CA GLY A 61 10.54 6.08 -10.11
C GLY A 61 9.25 5.34 -10.47
N THR A 62 8.76 5.53 -11.69
CA THR A 62 7.55 4.84 -12.18
C THR A 62 7.77 3.34 -12.31
N ILE A 63 8.93 2.91 -12.87
CA ILE A 63 9.28 1.49 -12.93
C ILE A 63 9.33 0.87 -11.53
N TYR A 64 9.96 1.56 -10.58
CA TYR A 64 9.99 1.11 -9.19
C TYR A 64 8.58 0.97 -8.60
N ALA A 65 7.73 1.99 -8.79
CA ALA A 65 6.35 1.97 -8.31
C ALA A 65 5.54 0.82 -8.93
N HIS A 66 5.71 0.55 -10.22
CA HIS A 66 5.05 -0.56 -10.91
C HIS A 66 5.49 -1.91 -10.36
N VAL A 67 6.79 -2.11 -10.13
CA VAL A 67 7.33 -3.36 -9.57
C VAL A 67 6.79 -3.58 -8.15
N VAL A 68 6.80 -2.54 -7.31
CA VAL A 68 6.25 -2.63 -5.94
C VAL A 68 4.75 -2.96 -5.99
N SER A 69 3.98 -2.26 -6.81
CA SER A 69 2.54 -2.49 -6.95
C SER A 69 2.21 -3.91 -7.44
N ALA A 70 3.02 -4.44 -8.37
CA ALA A 70 2.85 -5.79 -8.89
C ALA A 70 3.05 -6.88 -7.82
N VAL A 71 3.91 -6.63 -6.82
CA VAL A 71 4.22 -7.60 -5.74
C VAL A 71 3.27 -7.46 -4.56
N VAL A 72 2.74 -6.26 -4.29
CA VAL A 72 1.92 -5.98 -3.10
C VAL A 72 0.66 -6.84 -3.06
N ILE A 73 -0.06 -6.96 -4.17
CA ILE A 73 -1.34 -7.72 -4.18
C ILE A 73 -1.12 -9.22 -3.97
N PRO A 74 -0.20 -9.92 -4.68
CA PRO A 74 0.12 -11.31 -4.37
C PRO A 74 0.57 -11.52 -2.92
N LEU A 75 1.44 -10.64 -2.41
CA LEU A 75 1.90 -10.70 -1.03
C LEU A 75 0.74 -10.60 -0.04
N LEU A 76 -0.20 -9.68 -0.29
CA LEU A 76 -1.38 -9.48 0.53
C LEU A 76 -2.29 -10.73 0.51
N ILE A 77 -2.54 -11.32 -0.66
CA ILE A 77 -3.34 -12.54 -0.82
C ILE A 77 -2.73 -13.68 0.03
N PHE A 78 -1.46 -13.99 -0.17
CA PHE A 78 -0.79 -15.07 0.55
C PHE A 78 -0.68 -14.80 2.05
N SER A 79 -0.42 -13.55 2.45
CA SER A 79 -0.34 -13.15 3.85
C SER A 79 -1.65 -13.34 4.58
N ILE A 80 -2.77 -12.86 4.02
CA ILE A 80 -4.10 -12.97 4.64
C ILE A 80 -4.53 -14.42 4.74
N ILE A 81 -4.43 -15.18 3.65
CA ILE A 81 -4.82 -16.58 3.65
C ILE A 81 -3.95 -17.37 4.64
N SER A 82 -2.63 -17.16 4.65
CA SER A 82 -1.71 -17.80 5.60
C SER A 82 -2.08 -17.50 7.04
N SER A 83 -2.33 -16.23 7.35
CA SER A 83 -2.66 -15.79 8.71
C SER A 83 -3.96 -16.43 9.22
N ILE A 84 -5.01 -16.45 8.39
CA ILE A 84 -6.32 -17.00 8.79
C ILE A 84 -6.28 -18.53 8.86
N THR A 85 -5.60 -19.21 7.93
CA THR A 85 -5.50 -20.67 7.93
C THR A 85 -4.66 -21.20 9.11
N ASN A 86 -3.71 -20.42 9.60
CA ASN A 86 -2.92 -20.76 10.78
C ASN A 86 -3.66 -20.53 12.10
N LEU A 87 -4.72 -19.72 12.13
CA LEU A 87 -5.56 -19.55 13.32
C LEU A 87 -6.35 -20.82 13.69
N GLY A 88 -6.63 -21.68 12.75
CA GLY A 88 -7.14 -23.06 12.91
C GLY A 88 -8.52 -23.22 13.57
N ASN A 89 -9.03 -22.22 14.29
CA ASN A 89 -10.29 -22.31 15.03
C ASN A 89 -11.24 -21.17 14.66
N SER A 90 -12.41 -21.52 14.13
CA SER A 90 -13.44 -20.58 13.68
C SER A 90 -13.95 -19.65 14.79
N VAL A 91 -14.00 -20.13 16.04
CA VAL A 91 -14.44 -19.33 17.20
C VAL A 91 -13.42 -18.24 17.53
N ARG A 92 -12.13 -18.57 17.48
CA ARG A 92 -11.04 -17.61 17.70
C ARG A 92 -11.03 -16.55 16.60
N LEU A 93 -11.22 -16.96 15.34
CA LEU A 93 -11.31 -16.05 14.19
C LEU A 93 -12.46 -15.05 14.35
N LYS A 94 -13.66 -15.53 14.75
CA LYS A 94 -14.83 -14.67 14.99
C LYS A 94 -14.56 -13.63 16.08
N ASN A 95 -14.00 -14.05 17.21
CA ASN A 95 -13.75 -13.15 18.35
C ASN A 95 -12.66 -12.11 18.04
N ILE A 96 -11.58 -12.52 17.39
CA ILE A 96 -10.50 -11.60 17.00
C ILE A 96 -11.03 -10.65 15.92
N GLY A 97 -11.68 -11.18 14.88
CA GLY A 97 -12.21 -10.38 13.78
C GLY A 97 -13.18 -9.31 14.26
N LEU A 98 -14.17 -9.68 15.08
CA LEU A 98 -15.17 -8.72 15.59
C LEU A 98 -14.51 -7.61 16.44
N LYS A 99 -13.59 -7.97 17.34
CA LYS A 99 -12.86 -6.99 18.15
C LYS A 99 -12.00 -6.08 17.27
N THR A 100 -11.30 -6.64 16.28
CA THR A 100 -10.46 -5.85 15.35
C THR A 100 -11.32 -4.84 14.59
N VAL A 101 -12.43 -5.26 14.01
CA VAL A 101 -13.35 -4.35 13.30
C VAL A 101 -13.88 -3.25 14.22
N PHE A 102 -14.29 -3.61 15.43
CA PHE A 102 -14.78 -2.63 16.41
C PHE A 102 -13.72 -1.57 16.74
N PHE A 103 -12.47 -1.99 17.03
CA PHE A 103 -11.40 -1.05 17.36
C PHE A 103 -10.95 -0.22 16.15
N LEU A 104 -10.98 -0.79 14.92
CA LEU A 104 -10.69 -0.03 13.71
C LEU A 104 -11.73 1.06 13.45
N VAL A 105 -13.02 0.73 13.57
CA VAL A 105 -14.09 1.72 13.40
C VAL A 105 -14.00 2.81 14.47
N LEU A 106 -13.74 2.43 15.72
CA LEU A 106 -13.55 3.36 16.82
C LEU A 106 -12.36 4.30 16.58
N ASN A 107 -11.23 3.74 16.15
CA ASN A 107 -10.03 4.53 15.83
C ASN A 107 -10.29 5.50 14.67
N THR A 108 -10.94 5.05 13.60
CA THR A 108 -11.31 5.89 12.46
C THR A 108 -12.25 7.02 12.89
N PHE A 109 -13.21 6.73 13.75
CA PHE A 109 -14.13 7.75 14.29
C PHE A 109 -13.36 8.84 15.05
N PHE A 110 -12.48 8.46 15.97
CA PHE A 110 -11.69 9.43 16.71
C PHE A 110 -10.71 10.20 15.82
N ALA A 111 -10.05 9.54 14.88
CA ALA A 111 -9.16 10.20 13.93
C ALA A 111 -9.89 11.25 13.09
N SER A 112 -11.09 10.91 12.58
CA SER A 112 -11.93 11.83 11.83
C SER A 112 -12.41 13.00 12.67
N LEU A 113 -12.79 12.75 13.93
CA LEU A 113 -13.23 13.79 14.85
C LEU A 113 -12.08 14.77 15.16
N ILE A 114 -10.89 14.26 15.47
CA ILE A 114 -9.72 15.09 15.75
C ILE A 114 -9.34 15.93 14.52
N THR A 115 -9.34 15.33 13.32
CA THR A 115 -9.04 16.05 12.08
C THR A 115 -10.06 17.15 11.80
N LEU A 116 -11.35 16.88 12.00
CA LEU A 116 -12.42 17.87 11.84
C LEU A 116 -12.23 19.02 12.83
N LEU A 117 -12.02 18.72 14.10
CA LEU A 117 -11.78 19.73 15.12
C LEU A 117 -10.52 20.56 14.83
N ALA A 118 -9.45 19.93 14.43
CA ALA A 118 -8.23 20.63 14.04
C ALA A 118 -8.49 21.56 12.84
N GLY A 119 -9.20 21.10 11.81
CA GLY A 119 -9.56 21.91 10.66
C GLY A 119 -10.41 23.13 11.01
N VAL A 120 -11.38 22.96 11.92
CA VAL A 120 -12.24 24.07 12.40
C VAL A 120 -11.44 25.07 13.25
N VAL A 121 -10.62 24.58 14.18
CA VAL A 121 -9.83 25.45 15.08
C VAL A 121 -8.74 26.23 14.33
N THR A 122 -8.08 25.58 13.36
CA THR A 122 -7.01 26.22 12.58
C THR A 122 -7.53 27.04 11.40
N ASN A 123 -8.83 27.02 11.13
CA ASN A 123 -9.45 27.69 9.97
C ASN A 123 -8.73 27.35 8.65
N VAL A 124 -8.35 26.10 8.46
CA VAL A 124 -7.69 25.63 7.24
C VAL A 124 -8.57 25.91 6.02
N GLY A 125 -8.02 26.62 5.02
CA GLY A 125 -8.73 27.01 3.81
C GLY A 125 -9.41 28.38 3.87
N HIS A 126 -9.36 29.10 5.00
CA HIS A 126 -9.91 30.46 5.08
C HIS A 126 -9.09 31.40 4.20
N GLY A 127 -9.78 32.11 3.29
CA GLY A 127 -9.15 33.08 2.38
C GLY A 127 -8.56 32.50 1.09
N VAL A 128 -8.63 31.18 0.88
CA VAL A 128 -8.26 30.57 -0.40
C VAL A 128 -9.39 30.81 -1.41
N LYS A 129 -9.15 31.69 -2.38
CA LYS A 129 -10.04 31.86 -3.52
C LYS A 129 -9.77 30.73 -4.51
N TYR A 130 -10.58 29.68 -4.45
CA TYR A 130 -10.57 28.61 -5.45
C TYR A 130 -11.46 29.05 -6.63
N GLU A 131 -10.85 29.31 -7.77
CA GLU A 131 -11.58 29.27 -9.04
C GLU A 131 -11.71 27.80 -9.41
N LEU A 132 -12.91 27.25 -9.20
CA LEU A 132 -13.22 25.90 -9.69
C LEU A 132 -13.03 25.91 -11.21
N ALA A 133 -12.20 24.99 -11.72
CA ALA A 133 -12.12 24.77 -13.16
C ALA A 133 -13.53 24.58 -13.72
N THR A 134 -13.85 25.20 -14.84
CA THR A 134 -15.18 25.20 -15.47
C THR A 134 -15.71 23.78 -15.74
N ASP A 135 -14.82 22.77 -15.77
CA ASP A 135 -15.16 21.37 -16.02
C ASP A 135 -15.16 20.50 -14.72
N TYR A 136 -15.14 21.12 -13.52
CA TYR A 136 -15.21 20.35 -12.29
C TYR A 136 -16.60 19.81 -12.07
N THR A 137 -16.78 18.51 -12.34
CA THR A 137 -17.94 17.74 -11.90
C THR A 137 -17.65 17.13 -10.52
N ALA A 138 -18.42 17.52 -9.51
CA ALA A 138 -18.30 16.92 -8.18
C ALA A 138 -18.54 15.40 -8.30
N LYS A 139 -17.59 14.61 -7.80
CA LYS A 139 -17.76 13.16 -7.77
C LYS A 139 -18.94 12.84 -6.84
N GLU A 140 -19.92 12.12 -7.36
CA GLU A 140 -21.05 11.67 -6.53
C GLU A 140 -20.56 10.83 -5.37
N VAL A 141 -21.08 11.13 -4.16
CA VAL A 141 -20.78 10.34 -2.98
C VAL A 141 -21.56 9.03 -3.09
N PRO A 142 -20.89 7.87 -3.10
CA PRO A 142 -21.59 6.60 -3.19
C PRO A 142 -22.56 6.41 -2.02
N THR A 143 -23.70 5.80 -2.29
CA THR A 143 -24.64 5.46 -1.23
C THR A 143 -24.04 4.39 -0.30
N PHE A 144 -24.62 4.24 0.91
CA PHE A 144 -24.20 3.17 1.82
C PHE A 144 -24.33 1.79 1.17
N VAL A 145 -25.40 1.59 0.38
CA VAL A 145 -25.66 0.33 -0.32
C VAL A 145 -24.57 0.07 -1.36
N ASP A 146 -24.22 1.06 -2.20
CA ASP A 146 -23.16 0.95 -3.19
C ASP A 146 -21.81 0.66 -2.54
N THR A 147 -21.55 1.29 -1.40
CA THR A 147 -20.33 1.05 -0.61
C THR A 147 -20.27 -0.41 -0.14
N VAL A 148 -21.38 -0.95 0.39
CA VAL A 148 -21.43 -2.36 0.82
C VAL A 148 -21.27 -3.31 -0.36
N ILE A 149 -21.92 -3.04 -1.49
CA ILE A 149 -21.80 -3.85 -2.71
C ILE A 149 -20.35 -3.87 -3.21
N SER A 150 -19.68 -2.73 -3.20
CA SER A 150 -18.29 -2.59 -3.66
C SER A 150 -17.26 -3.36 -2.81
N LEU A 151 -17.63 -3.80 -1.61
CA LEU A 151 -16.77 -4.66 -0.77
C LEU A 151 -16.65 -6.08 -1.34
N PHE A 152 -17.65 -6.53 -2.12
CA PHE A 152 -17.67 -7.88 -2.65
C PHE A 152 -17.06 -7.95 -4.06
N PRO A 153 -16.16 -8.91 -4.32
CA PRO A 153 -15.48 -8.99 -5.59
C PRO A 153 -16.41 -9.48 -6.71
N GLN A 154 -16.59 -8.66 -7.74
CA GLN A 154 -17.25 -9.08 -8.99
C GLN A 154 -16.27 -9.78 -9.92
N ASN A 155 -15.08 -9.22 -10.07
CA ASN A 155 -14.01 -9.74 -10.92
C ASN A 155 -12.66 -9.50 -10.25
N LEU A 156 -12.03 -10.57 -9.79
CA LEU A 156 -10.76 -10.48 -9.06
C LEU A 156 -9.63 -9.89 -9.90
N ALA A 157 -9.59 -10.21 -11.20
CA ALA A 157 -8.56 -9.71 -12.11
C ALA A 157 -8.70 -8.19 -12.33
N SER A 158 -9.92 -7.68 -12.45
CA SER A 158 -10.19 -6.25 -12.57
C SER A 158 -9.79 -5.50 -11.30
N HIS A 159 -10.19 -5.99 -10.12
CA HIS A 159 -9.79 -5.39 -8.84
C HIS A 159 -8.27 -5.38 -8.65
N TRP A 160 -7.58 -6.45 -9.11
CA TRP A 160 -6.12 -6.49 -9.10
C TRP A 160 -5.52 -5.41 -10.02
N ALA A 161 -5.98 -5.32 -11.27
CA ALA A 161 -5.48 -4.34 -12.23
C ALA A 161 -5.70 -2.89 -11.76
N ASN A 162 -6.84 -2.63 -11.09
CA ASN A 162 -7.20 -1.32 -10.57
C ASN A 162 -6.58 -1.00 -9.19
N GLY A 163 -5.90 -1.97 -8.55
CA GLY A 163 -5.35 -1.79 -7.20
C GLY A 163 -6.41 -1.70 -6.10
N GLU A 164 -7.60 -2.24 -6.33
CA GLU A 164 -8.71 -2.25 -5.38
C GLU A 164 -8.53 -3.35 -4.33
N VAL A 165 -7.89 -3.02 -3.24
CA VAL A 165 -7.45 -3.98 -2.22
C VAL A 165 -8.61 -4.61 -1.45
N VAL A 166 -9.67 -3.85 -1.14
CA VAL A 166 -10.73 -4.30 -0.21
C VAL A 166 -11.51 -5.52 -0.74
N PRO A 167 -11.98 -5.55 -2.00
CA PRO A 167 -12.63 -6.75 -2.56
C PRO A 167 -11.71 -7.97 -2.58
N ILE A 168 -10.41 -7.76 -2.81
CA ILE A 168 -9.40 -8.85 -2.78
C ILE A 168 -9.27 -9.42 -1.36
N VAL A 169 -9.25 -8.55 -0.33
CA VAL A 169 -9.22 -8.99 1.07
C VAL A 169 -10.46 -9.82 1.42
N VAL A 170 -11.65 -9.37 1.02
CA VAL A 170 -12.89 -10.12 1.26
C VAL A 170 -12.83 -11.50 0.59
N PHE A 171 -12.35 -11.58 -0.65
CA PHE A 171 -12.12 -12.86 -1.33
C PHE A 171 -11.17 -13.78 -0.55
N CYS A 172 -10.03 -13.25 -0.08
CA CYS A 172 -9.06 -14.02 0.71
C CYS A 172 -9.66 -14.56 2.01
N ILE A 173 -10.50 -13.76 2.68
CA ILE A 173 -11.21 -14.19 3.89
C ILE A 173 -12.17 -15.35 3.58
N LEU A 174 -12.95 -15.25 2.49
CA LEU A 174 -13.86 -16.32 2.07
C LEU A 174 -13.11 -17.62 1.76
N VAL A 175 -12.00 -17.54 1.01
CA VAL A 175 -11.14 -18.71 0.72
C VAL A 175 -10.58 -19.32 2.00
N ALA A 176 -10.08 -18.50 2.92
CA ALA A 176 -9.49 -19.00 4.16
C ALA A 176 -10.53 -19.59 5.12
N ILE A 177 -11.75 -19.04 5.18
CA ILE A 177 -12.86 -19.64 5.95
C ILE A 177 -13.26 -20.99 5.35
N SER A 178 -13.35 -21.08 4.03
CA SER A 178 -13.67 -22.32 3.32
C SER A 178 -12.61 -23.38 3.58
N TYR A 179 -11.33 -22.99 3.51
CA TYR A 179 -10.21 -23.85 3.88
C TYR A 179 -10.36 -24.40 5.31
N ASN A 180 -10.58 -23.54 6.30
CA ASN A 180 -10.69 -23.95 7.70
C ASN A 180 -11.87 -24.90 7.95
N LYS A 181 -12.98 -24.72 7.25
CA LYS A 181 -14.14 -25.64 7.31
C LYS A 181 -13.80 -27.04 6.78
N ILE A 182 -13.09 -27.12 5.66
CA ILE A 182 -12.67 -28.40 5.07
C ILE A 182 -11.59 -29.06 5.91
N ALA A 183 -10.59 -28.29 6.36
CA ALA A 183 -9.49 -28.76 7.19
C ALA A 183 -9.95 -29.40 8.52
N ALA A 184 -11.08 -28.92 9.08
CA ALA A 184 -11.66 -29.49 10.29
C ALA A 184 -12.23 -30.90 10.08
N LYS A 185 -12.62 -31.27 8.84
CA LYS A 185 -13.22 -32.57 8.52
C LYS A 185 -12.24 -33.49 7.80
N LYS A 186 -11.42 -32.91 6.90
CA LYS A 186 -10.53 -33.64 5.98
C LYS A 186 -9.21 -32.89 5.82
N PRO A 187 -8.33 -32.92 6.83
CA PRO A 187 -7.09 -32.14 6.84
C PRO A 187 -6.12 -32.54 5.71
N GLU A 188 -6.13 -33.81 5.30
CA GLU A 188 -5.22 -34.33 4.27
C GLU A 188 -5.54 -33.77 2.87
N GLU A 189 -6.82 -33.53 2.55
CA GLU A 189 -7.25 -33.02 1.26
C GLU A 189 -6.79 -31.57 1.02
N VAL A 190 -6.63 -30.79 2.08
CA VAL A 190 -6.25 -29.37 2.03
C VAL A 190 -4.78 -29.10 2.38
N ALA A 191 -4.03 -30.11 2.79
CA ALA A 191 -2.62 -30.00 3.14
C ALA A 191 -1.75 -29.42 2.00
N PRO A 192 -1.94 -29.82 0.72
CA PRO A 192 -1.18 -29.27 -0.40
C PRO A 192 -1.40 -27.76 -0.57
N PHE A 193 -2.64 -27.29 -0.42
CA PHE A 193 -2.98 -25.87 -0.50
C PHE A 193 -2.29 -25.07 0.62
N LYS A 194 -2.30 -25.57 1.84
CA LYS A 194 -1.59 -24.94 2.98
C LYS A 194 -0.10 -24.83 2.71
N LYS A 195 0.51 -25.90 2.18
CA LYS A 195 1.93 -25.90 1.84
C LYS A 195 2.23 -24.89 0.75
N PHE A 196 1.41 -24.82 -0.30
CA PHE A 196 1.55 -23.83 -1.37
C PHE A 196 1.49 -22.39 -0.84
N ILE A 197 0.50 -22.05 -0.03
CA ILE A 197 0.35 -20.73 0.58
C ILE A 197 1.55 -20.38 1.47
N ALA A 198 1.98 -21.32 2.31
CA ALA A 198 3.12 -21.09 3.21
C ALA A 198 4.43 -20.86 2.45
N VAL A 199 4.71 -21.65 1.41
CA VAL A 199 5.91 -21.50 0.58
C VAL A 199 5.86 -20.18 -0.19
N SER A 200 4.73 -19.85 -0.82
CA SER A 200 4.57 -18.59 -1.57
C SER A 200 4.74 -17.38 -0.65
N TYR A 201 4.15 -17.40 0.53
CA TYR A 201 4.31 -16.33 1.52
C TYR A 201 5.78 -16.17 1.94
N THR A 202 6.46 -17.28 2.25
CA THR A 202 7.86 -17.26 2.66
C THR A 202 8.78 -16.70 1.58
N HIS A 203 8.55 -17.08 0.32
CA HIS A 203 9.36 -16.59 -0.80
C HIS A 203 9.09 -15.13 -1.14
N LEU A 204 7.86 -14.65 -1.00
CA LEU A 204 7.52 -13.25 -1.24
C LEU A 204 7.99 -12.32 -0.11
N THR A 205 8.00 -12.80 1.14
CA THR A 205 8.44 -11.99 2.27
C THR A 205 9.95 -11.94 2.44
N LEU A 206 10.71 -12.78 1.74
CA LEU A 206 12.16 -12.96 1.82
C LEU A 206 12.69 -12.84 3.27
N PRO A 207 13.32 -13.82 3.84
CA PRO A 207 13.94 -13.63 5.15
C PRO A 207 14.89 -12.42 5.04
N PRO A 208 14.93 -11.53 6.05
CA PRO A 208 15.91 -10.46 6.04
C PRO A 208 17.27 -11.10 5.85
N ILE A 209 17.91 -10.80 4.73
CA ILE A 209 19.28 -11.23 4.48
C ILE A 209 20.09 -10.65 5.63
N ARG A 210 20.49 -11.50 6.57
CA ARG A 210 21.47 -11.13 7.57
C ARG A 210 22.79 -10.97 6.82
N LEU A 211 23.04 -9.74 6.37
CA LEU A 211 24.37 -9.30 5.93
C LEU A 211 25.20 -8.95 7.15
#